data_ae928a9e3732c97fb8722539db33d510
#
_entry.id   ae928a9e3732c97fb8722539db33d510
#
_cell.length_a   1.000
_cell.length_b   1.000
_cell.length_c   1.000
_cell.angle_alpha   90.00
_cell.angle_beta   90.00
_cell.angle_gamma   90.00
#
_symmetry.space_group_name_H-M   'P 1'
#
loop_
_entity.id
_entity.type
_entity.pdbx_description
1 polymer ?
#
loop_
_entity_poly.entity_id
_entity_poly.type
_entity_poly.pdbx_seq_one_letter_code
_entity_poly.pdbx_strand_id
1 'polypeptide(L)'
;VKQLCQQTVVKQHFDGCEDGLIEAIHANRRNVIVTGCEAHVCVLQTCAGLLQHGLNVTVVTDAIGSRITANRDAAIARLGKAGATLATVEMVAFEWMRTSKHPRFKDVLTLVR
;
A
#
# COMPACT_ATOMS: atom_id res chain seq x y z
N VAL A 1 -4.77 -14.73 -6.20
CA VAL A 1 -3.85 -13.72 -5.63
C VAL A 1 -2.76 -14.38 -4.81
N LYS A 2 -3.10 -15.42 -4.00
CA LYS A 2 -2.11 -16.09 -3.16
C LYS A 2 -0.90 -16.62 -3.93
N GLN A 3 -1.11 -17.10 -5.15
CA GLN A 3 -0.03 -17.62 -6.00
C GLN A 3 0.98 -16.54 -6.41
N LEU A 4 0.61 -15.27 -6.33
CA LEU A 4 1.48 -14.14 -6.67
C LEU A 4 2.25 -13.60 -5.46
N CYS A 5 1.92 -14.09 -4.25
CA CYS A 5 2.57 -13.63 -3.04
C CYS A 5 3.90 -14.36 -2.85
N GLN A 6 4.97 -13.61 -2.65
CA GLN A 6 6.29 -14.17 -2.35
C GLN A 6 6.40 -14.61 -0.90
N GLN A 7 5.67 -13.95 0.00
CA GLN A 7 5.74 -14.21 1.43
C GLN A 7 4.43 -13.85 2.10
N THR A 8 4.08 -14.59 3.15
CA THR A 8 2.90 -14.33 3.98
C THR A 8 3.35 -14.14 5.42
N VAL A 9 2.89 -13.05 6.04
CA VAL A 9 3.09 -12.77 7.46
C VAL A 9 1.78 -13.00 8.18
N VAL A 10 1.75 -13.97 9.07
CA VAL A 10 0.58 -14.24 9.93
C VAL A 10 0.63 -13.28 11.10
N LYS A 11 -0.48 -12.59 11.35
CA LYS A 11 -0.50 -11.56 12.40
C LYS A 11 -1.70 -11.66 13.32
N GLN A 12 -1.50 -11.27 14.55
CA GLN A 12 -2.54 -11.10 15.56
C GLN A 12 -2.80 -9.63 15.87
N HIS A 13 -1.78 -8.77 15.76
CA HIS A 13 -1.92 -7.32 15.95
C HIS A 13 -2.49 -6.69 14.68
N PHE A 14 -3.18 -5.58 14.83
CA PHE A 14 -3.66 -4.81 13.67
C PHE A 14 -2.48 -4.26 12.88
N ASP A 15 -1.48 -3.73 13.58
CA ASP A 15 -0.21 -3.34 12.99
C ASP A 15 0.62 -4.58 12.67
N GLY A 16 0.79 -4.87 11.39
CA GLY A 16 1.62 -6.00 10.94
C GLY A 16 3.08 -5.89 11.35
N CYS A 17 3.57 -4.68 11.64
CA CYS A 17 4.94 -4.49 12.07
C CYS A 17 5.23 -5.16 13.42
N GLU A 18 4.23 -5.35 14.26
CA GLU A 18 4.37 -6.06 15.54
C GLU A 18 4.46 -7.58 15.36
N ASP A 19 4.16 -8.09 14.19
CA ASP A 19 4.16 -9.53 13.89
C ASP A 19 5.20 -9.91 12.83
N GLY A 20 6.26 -9.13 12.68
CA GLY A 20 7.39 -9.50 11.83
C GLY A 20 7.35 -8.95 10.41
N LEU A 21 6.48 -8.00 10.10
CA LEU A 21 6.41 -7.44 8.75
C LEU A 21 7.72 -6.75 8.35
N ILE A 22 8.35 -6.00 9.26
CA ILE A 22 9.60 -5.30 8.96
C ILE A 22 10.69 -6.31 8.58
N GLU A 23 10.80 -7.39 9.32
CA GLU A 23 11.80 -8.43 9.07
C GLU A 23 11.52 -9.18 7.75
N ALA A 24 10.27 -9.21 7.31
CA ALA A 24 9.88 -9.84 6.06
C ALA A 24 10.18 -8.96 4.84
N ILE A 25 10.30 -7.65 5.03
CA ILE A 25 10.65 -6.72 3.95
C ILE A 25 12.15 -6.77 3.72
N HIS A 26 12.56 -6.96 2.47
CA HIS A 26 13.97 -7.01 2.12
C HIS A 26 14.67 -5.70 2.51
N ALA A 27 15.87 -5.80 3.11
CA ALA A 27 16.58 -4.66 3.69
C ALA A 27 16.87 -3.52 2.70
N ASN A 28 17.01 -3.82 1.40
CA ASN A 28 17.24 -2.81 0.37
C ASN A 28 15.95 -2.21 -0.21
N ARG A 29 14.77 -2.61 0.29
CA ARG A 29 13.48 -2.10 -0.13
C ARG A 29 13.00 -1.05 0.87
N ARG A 30 13.10 0.22 0.48
CA ARG A 30 12.72 1.34 1.35
C ARG A 30 11.33 1.90 1.04
N ASN A 31 10.78 1.56 -0.11
CA ASN A 31 9.47 2.04 -0.56
C ASN A 31 8.46 0.91 -0.48
N VAL A 32 7.38 1.14 0.25
CA VAL A 32 6.32 0.15 0.45
C VAL A 32 5.02 0.70 -0.10
N ILE A 33 4.37 -0.09 -0.95
CA ILE A 33 3.05 0.24 -1.49
C ILE A 33 2.04 -0.62 -0.77
N VAL A 34 1.02 0.01 -0.19
CA VAL A 34 0.05 -0.66 0.66
C VAL A 34 -1.34 -0.63 0.02
N THR A 35 -1.96 -1.80 -0.04
CA THR A 35 -3.35 -1.98 -0.47
C THR A 35 -4.07 -2.89 0.53
N GLY A 36 -5.39 -3.00 0.42
CA GLY A 36 -6.18 -3.97 1.17
C GLY A 36 -7.18 -3.36 2.14
N CYS A 37 -7.50 -4.07 3.20
CA CYS A 37 -8.55 -3.72 4.16
C CYS A 37 -8.22 -4.23 5.58
N GLU A 38 -8.83 -3.66 6.58
CA GLU A 38 -9.69 -2.48 6.49
C GLU A 38 -8.83 -1.23 6.60
N ALA A 39 -9.16 -0.22 5.81
CA ALA A 39 -8.37 1.01 5.70
C ALA A 39 -8.15 1.69 7.06
N HIS A 40 -9.18 1.71 7.90
CA HIS A 40 -9.19 2.41 9.19
C HIS A 40 -8.69 1.57 10.36
N VAL A 41 -8.30 0.32 10.14
CA VAL A 41 -7.81 -0.58 11.19
C VAL A 41 -6.41 -1.08 10.82
N CYS A 42 -6.33 -2.21 10.13
CA CYS A 42 -5.05 -2.86 9.84
C CYS A 42 -4.18 -2.02 8.90
N VAL A 43 -4.76 -1.46 7.85
CA VAL A 43 -4.01 -0.62 6.90
C VAL A 43 -3.47 0.62 7.61
N LEU A 44 -4.32 1.34 8.33
CA LEU A 44 -3.90 2.55 9.05
C LEU A 44 -2.76 2.28 10.03
N GLN A 45 -2.93 1.27 10.88
CA GLN A 45 -1.95 0.98 11.93
C GLN A 45 -0.65 0.42 11.36
N THR A 46 -0.74 -0.44 10.34
CA THR A 46 0.45 -0.97 9.68
C THR A 46 1.24 0.14 8.97
N CYS A 47 0.56 1.04 8.27
CA CYS A 47 1.21 2.18 7.62
C CYS A 47 1.91 3.08 8.65
N ALA A 48 1.26 3.36 9.78
CA ALA A 48 1.87 4.13 10.85
C ALA A 48 3.14 3.45 11.38
N GLY A 49 3.09 2.13 11.57
CA GLY A 49 4.24 1.34 12.00
C GLY A 49 5.39 1.38 10.99
N LEU A 50 5.08 1.23 9.70
CA LEU A 50 6.08 1.31 8.63
C LEU A 50 6.75 2.69 8.59
N LEU A 51 5.96 3.76 8.72
CA LEU A 51 6.49 5.13 8.77
C LEU A 51 7.42 5.32 9.97
N GLN A 52 7.05 4.80 11.14
CA GLN A 52 7.88 4.87 12.34
C GLN A 52 9.22 4.15 12.17
N HIS A 53 9.26 3.11 11.36
CA HIS A 53 10.49 2.39 11.02
C HIS A 53 11.30 3.08 9.91
N GLY A 54 10.90 4.27 9.50
CA GLY A 54 11.65 5.06 8.52
C GLY A 54 11.45 4.63 7.07
N LEU A 55 10.44 3.83 6.77
CA LEU A 55 10.11 3.44 5.40
C LEU A 55 9.26 4.49 4.72
N ASN A 56 9.36 4.57 3.42
CA ASN A 56 8.48 5.41 2.59
C ASN A 56 7.24 4.61 2.26
N VAL A 57 6.07 5.13 2.64
CA VAL A 57 4.80 4.42 2.48
C VAL A 57 3.94 5.15 1.45
N THR A 58 3.48 4.42 0.45
CA THR A 58 2.47 4.89 -0.49
C THR A 58 1.19 4.07 -0.28
N VAL A 59 0.10 4.75 -0.02
CA VAL A 59 -1.21 4.12 0.15
C VAL A 59 -2.01 4.31 -1.13
N VAL A 60 -2.51 3.21 -1.68
CA VAL A 60 -3.29 3.24 -2.92
C VAL A 60 -4.76 3.44 -2.56
N THR A 61 -5.24 4.66 -2.69
CA THR A 61 -6.53 5.08 -2.12
C THR A 61 -7.75 4.40 -2.76
N ASP A 62 -7.65 4.01 -4.01
CA ASP A 62 -8.71 3.26 -4.69
C ASP A 62 -8.52 1.73 -4.63
N ALA A 63 -7.51 1.27 -3.88
CA ALA A 63 -7.27 -0.14 -3.61
C ALA A 63 -7.26 -0.46 -2.11
N ILE A 64 -7.75 0.45 -1.28
CA ILE A 64 -8.03 0.20 0.13
C ILE A 64 -9.53 0.39 0.38
N GLY A 65 -10.05 -0.29 1.38
CA GLY A 65 -11.48 -0.21 1.66
C GLY A 65 -11.79 -0.39 3.13
N SER A 66 -12.98 0.05 3.48
CA SER A 66 -13.60 -0.19 4.80
C SER A 66 -15.08 -0.45 4.59
N ARG A 67 -15.69 -1.18 5.49
CA ARG A 67 -17.11 -1.49 5.43
C ARG A 67 -17.97 -0.22 5.45
N ILE A 68 -17.49 0.83 6.11
CA ILE A 68 -18.17 2.12 6.23
C ILE A 68 -17.31 3.20 5.60
N THR A 69 -17.86 3.93 4.63
CA THR A 69 -17.14 4.95 3.88
C THR A 69 -16.52 6.02 4.77
N ALA A 70 -17.23 6.48 5.81
CA ALA A 70 -16.71 7.48 6.73
C ALA A 70 -15.40 7.02 7.41
N ASN A 71 -15.28 5.75 7.74
CA ASN A 71 -14.07 5.18 8.33
C ASN A 71 -12.91 5.17 7.32
N ARG A 72 -13.20 4.83 6.07
CA ARG A 72 -12.22 4.87 4.99
C ARG A 72 -11.69 6.30 4.78
N ASP A 73 -12.60 7.26 4.69
CA ASP A 73 -12.24 8.65 4.43
C ASP A 73 -11.40 9.23 5.58
N ALA A 74 -11.77 8.93 6.82
CA ALA A 74 -11.00 9.35 7.98
C ALA A 74 -9.59 8.74 7.98
N ALA A 75 -9.47 7.47 7.62
CA ALA A 75 -8.18 6.78 7.53
C ALA A 75 -7.28 7.44 6.48
N ILE A 76 -7.82 7.74 5.30
CA ILE A 76 -7.06 8.39 4.22
C ILE A 76 -6.55 9.76 4.68
N ALA A 77 -7.40 10.56 5.32
CA ALA A 77 -7.00 11.88 5.82
C ALA A 77 -5.87 11.77 6.85
N ARG A 78 -5.97 10.83 7.77
CA ARG A 78 -4.93 10.60 8.80
C ARG A 78 -3.63 10.10 8.19
N LEU A 79 -3.70 9.20 7.22
CA LEU A 79 -2.52 8.67 6.54
C LEU A 79 -1.76 9.77 5.80
N GLY A 80 -2.46 10.66 5.10
CA GLY A 80 -1.84 11.78 4.43
C GLY A 80 -1.12 12.71 5.41
N LYS A 81 -1.74 13.02 6.54
CA LYS A 81 -1.12 13.84 7.60
C LYS A 81 0.07 13.17 8.26
N ALA A 82 0.04 11.85 8.36
CA ALA A 82 1.14 11.10 8.99
C ALA A 82 2.39 10.99 8.10
N GLY A 83 2.30 11.43 6.85
CA GLY A 83 3.43 11.42 5.94
C GLY A 83 3.39 10.32 4.88
N ALA A 84 2.31 9.56 4.80
CA ALA A 84 2.13 8.61 3.71
C ALA A 84 1.86 9.36 2.40
N THR A 85 2.40 8.87 1.31
CA THR A 85 2.05 9.33 -0.03
C THR A 85 0.72 8.69 -0.42
N LEU A 86 -0.21 9.49 -0.91
CA LEU A 86 -1.49 8.99 -1.41
C LEU A 86 -1.43 8.89 -2.94
N ALA A 87 -1.82 7.75 -3.47
CA ALA A 87 -1.82 7.50 -4.91
C ALA A 87 -3.02 6.66 -5.30
N THR A 88 -3.31 6.62 -6.58
CA THR A 88 -4.29 5.69 -7.16
C THR A 88 -3.55 4.54 -7.85
N VAL A 89 -4.26 3.47 -8.16
CA VAL A 89 -3.69 2.34 -8.93
C VAL A 89 -3.07 2.86 -10.24
N GLU A 90 -3.78 3.75 -10.92
CA GLU A 90 -3.31 4.30 -12.19
C GLU A 90 -2.00 5.08 -12.02
N MET A 91 -1.91 5.93 -10.99
CA MET A 91 -0.67 6.66 -10.67
C MET A 91 0.51 5.71 -10.46
N VAL A 92 0.33 4.69 -9.63
CA VAL A 92 1.38 3.72 -9.32
C VAL A 92 1.84 3.00 -10.59
N ALA A 93 0.89 2.55 -11.41
CA ALA A 93 1.21 1.84 -12.65
C ALA A 93 2.05 2.70 -13.60
N PHE A 94 1.67 3.97 -13.79
CA PHE A 94 2.40 4.86 -14.68
C PHE A 94 3.75 5.28 -14.09
N GLU A 95 3.84 5.45 -12.78
CA GLU A 95 5.11 5.74 -12.12
C GLU A 95 6.10 4.57 -12.28
N TRP A 96 5.62 3.34 -12.20
CA TRP A 96 6.47 2.16 -12.41
C TRP A 96 6.96 2.06 -13.86
N MET A 97 6.10 2.37 -14.83
CA MET A 97 6.49 2.29 -16.25
C MET A 97 7.40 3.45 -16.67
N ARG A 98 7.20 4.63 -16.12
CA ARG A 98 7.99 5.85 -16.33
C ARG A 98 7.91 6.44 -17.74
N THR A 99 7.64 5.65 -18.76
CA THR A 99 7.64 6.11 -20.16
C THR A 99 6.61 5.35 -20.97
N SER A 100 5.99 6.04 -21.95
CA SER A 100 5.09 5.40 -22.91
C SER A 100 5.80 4.39 -23.82
N LYS A 101 7.13 4.37 -23.80
CA LYS A 101 7.93 3.39 -24.54
C LYS A 101 8.14 2.08 -23.80
N HIS A 102 7.63 1.97 -22.56
CA HIS A 102 7.72 0.74 -21.79
C HIS A 102 7.07 -0.42 -22.56
N PRO A 103 7.69 -1.62 -22.59
CA PRO A 103 7.16 -2.77 -23.36
C PRO A 103 5.73 -3.17 -22.98
N ARG A 104 5.31 -2.92 -21.72
CA ARG A 104 3.98 -3.29 -21.24
C ARG A 104 3.00 -2.11 -21.21
N PHE A 105 3.35 -0.99 -21.83
CA PHE A 105 2.52 0.22 -21.78
C PHE A 105 1.09 -0.03 -22.28
N LYS A 106 0.94 -0.69 -23.43
CA LYS A 106 -0.39 -0.96 -24.01
C LYS A 106 -1.22 -1.88 -23.14
N ASP A 107 -0.59 -2.89 -22.54
CA ASP A 107 -1.27 -3.81 -21.63
C ASP A 107 -1.81 -3.09 -20.40
N VAL A 108 -0.99 -2.26 -19.78
CA VAL A 108 -1.39 -1.49 -18.60
C VAL A 108 -2.49 -0.50 -18.94
N LEU A 109 -2.37 0.20 -20.08
CA LEU A 109 -3.37 1.16 -20.53
C LEU A 109 -4.75 0.51 -20.67
N THR A 110 -4.80 -0.73 -21.16
CA THR A 110 -6.04 -1.50 -21.27
C THR A 110 -6.66 -1.79 -19.91
N LEU A 111 -5.84 -2.04 -18.89
CA LEU A 111 -6.32 -2.36 -17.55
C LEU A 111 -6.87 -1.15 -16.78
N VAL A 112 -6.40 0.05 -17.06
CA VAL A 112 -6.76 1.25 -16.28
C VAL A 112 -7.79 2.15 -16.96
N ARG A 113 -8.23 1.80 -18.14
CA ARG A 113 -9.28 2.56 -18.87
C ARG A 113 -10.68 2.24 -18.42
#